data_a285bca2ad885bf853fe8ce0c11612e1
#
_entry.id   a285bca2ad885bf853fe8ce0c11612e1
#
_cell.length_a   1.000
_cell.length_b   1.000
_cell.length_c   1.000
_cell.angle_alpha   90.00
_cell.angle_beta   90.00
_cell.angle_gamma   90.00
#
_symmetry.space_group_name_H-M   'P 1'
#
loop_
_entity.id
_entity.type
_entity.pdbx_description
1 polymer ?
#
loop_
_entity_poly.entity_id
_entity_poly.type
_entity_poly.pdbx_seq_one_letter_code
_entity_poly.pdbx_strand_id
1 'polypeptide(L)'
;MKWLKRMSSLLLAGSLLTGSLGLGTEVSAAGAYTAVADPSKQYQTMEGWGTSLAWWGKVVGEYSNRDEYVEKMFNANTGLGLNILRYNIGGGDNPSSNILEYRKAVPGYQPSPGVYDWNADANQRYMLQAAKAQGVNVIEAFANSAPYWMTISGNVSGSANGGNNLKPDYYDDFADYLTEVVKHFRDNWGITFDSVTPLNEPISTWWKQGNDQEGMHFDRADQNTILSQVQASLNAKGLSTKLSAPEEYSIDDTNVSFNSYSNAVKSAITQINTHTYGGSNRTALRNIATSAGKHLWTSEYGDGDASGLTMSRTILKDIRNMGASGWVYWQAVDSAEGWGFFKNVLNNTQTTSYTVNQKYYVMGNYSKFIRPGYKIIGMSDANTLAAYDAASGKVVLVTTNSESTDTTVTYDLSRFTNTGTSAQVYRTSSTEKLQQLTNISVQNKTFTATAKANSVTTYVISGATYNGGTGYESGALYKLINRNSGLALDVNGASSTGGATIIQWNDNGAANQQWKLESAGNGYYNIRNVGSGLLLDVNSGSTQGGAALIQWQDNGGNNQQWLPIDVGGYVVLANRNSGLTVDINQGSLTAGASTIQWADNGGANQQWSLVKVN
;
A
#
# COMPACT_ATOMS: atom_id res chain seq x y z
N MET A 1 -45.31 -13.43 -8.61
CA MET A 1 -45.61 -14.68 -9.30
C MET A 1 -44.49 -15.66 -9.11
N LYS A 2 -44.82 -16.81 -8.53
CA LYS A 2 -43.98 -17.92 -8.11
C LYS A 2 -43.19 -18.52 -9.29
N TRP A 3 -41.98 -19.00 -9.06
CA TRP A 3 -41.51 -20.32 -9.52
C TRP A 3 -40.39 -20.83 -8.62
N LEU A 4 -40.77 -21.76 -7.71
CA LEU A 4 -39.88 -22.74 -7.08
C LEU A 4 -39.74 -23.94 -8.01
N LYS A 5 -38.59 -24.57 -8.10
CA LYS A 5 -38.45 -26.02 -8.32
C LYS A 5 -37.18 -26.56 -7.66
N ARG A 6 -37.43 -27.42 -6.79
CA ARG A 6 -36.91 -28.63 -6.14
C ARG A 6 -36.19 -29.57 -7.09
N MET A 7 -35.13 -30.23 -6.56
CA MET A 7 -34.77 -31.64 -6.85
C MET A 7 -33.90 -32.06 -5.65
N SER A 8 -34.32 -32.90 -4.82
CA SER A 8 -34.53 -34.35 -4.70
C SER A 8 -33.23 -35.09 -4.41
N SER A 9 -33.19 -35.58 -3.18
CA SER A 9 -32.27 -36.53 -2.54
C SER A 9 -32.35 -37.92 -3.15
N LEU A 10 -31.19 -38.60 -3.24
CA LEU A 10 -31.14 -40.08 -3.30
C LEU A 10 -30.29 -40.58 -2.12
N LEU A 11 -30.96 -41.27 -1.23
CA LEU A 11 -30.35 -42.15 -0.22
C LEU A 11 -30.01 -43.49 -0.87
N LEU A 12 -28.80 -43.98 -0.66
CA LEU A 12 -28.52 -45.42 -0.73
C LEU A 12 -27.85 -45.86 0.57
N ALA A 13 -28.53 -46.74 1.27
CA ALA A 13 -28.04 -47.43 2.46
C ALA A 13 -27.19 -48.63 2.05
N GLY A 14 -26.08 -48.84 2.73
CA GLY A 14 -25.25 -50.03 2.64
C GLY A 14 -24.44 -50.20 3.90
N SER A 15 -24.67 -51.29 4.56
CA SER A 15 -24.40 -51.77 5.92
C SER A 15 -22.95 -51.77 6.37
N LEU A 16 -22.85 -51.58 7.68
CA LEU A 16 -21.78 -51.80 8.67
C LEU A 16 -20.71 -52.88 8.35
N LEU A 17 -19.45 -52.48 8.58
CA LEU A 17 -18.45 -53.33 9.19
C LEU A 17 -17.58 -52.49 10.14
N THR A 18 -17.60 -52.84 11.41
CA THR A 18 -16.82 -52.27 12.49
C THR A 18 -15.35 -52.62 12.35
N GLY A 19 -14.51 -51.61 12.27
CA GLY A 19 -13.07 -51.72 12.41
C GLY A 19 -12.56 -50.43 12.99
N SER A 20 -12.37 -50.40 14.31
CA SER A 20 -11.73 -49.28 15.01
C SER A 20 -10.24 -49.26 14.69
N LEU A 21 -9.83 -48.44 13.74
CA LEU A 21 -8.47 -47.95 13.62
C LEU A 21 -8.54 -46.44 13.84
N GLY A 22 -8.04 -46.00 14.99
CA GLY A 22 -7.83 -44.61 15.29
C GLY A 22 -6.81 -44.04 14.30
N LEU A 23 -7.30 -43.46 13.23
CA LEU A 23 -6.53 -42.52 12.44
C LEU A 23 -6.59 -41.18 13.17
N GLY A 24 -5.60 -40.95 14.04
CA GLY A 24 -5.23 -39.61 14.41
C GLY A 24 -4.97 -38.87 13.09
N THR A 25 -5.81 -37.90 12.74
CA THR A 25 -5.44 -36.90 11.78
C THR A 25 -4.24 -36.19 12.35
N GLU A 26 -3.06 -36.57 11.93
CA GLU A 26 -1.90 -35.69 12.09
C GLU A 26 -2.25 -34.41 11.34
N VAL A 27 -2.60 -33.39 12.12
CA VAL A 27 -2.59 -32.00 11.62
C VAL A 27 -1.14 -31.76 11.26
N SER A 28 -0.82 -31.79 9.98
CA SER A 28 0.49 -31.42 9.50
C SER A 28 0.76 -30.00 10.00
N ALA A 29 1.57 -29.87 11.03
CA ALA A 29 2.07 -28.58 11.46
C ALA A 29 2.74 -27.94 10.25
N ALA A 30 2.36 -26.73 9.88
CA ALA A 30 3.07 -25.97 8.87
C ALA A 30 4.56 -26.01 9.24
N GLY A 31 5.41 -26.47 8.30
CA GLY A 31 6.80 -26.80 8.61
C GLY A 31 7.53 -25.56 9.18
N ALA A 32 8.40 -25.80 10.18
CA ALA A 32 9.26 -24.75 10.70
C ALA A 32 10.14 -24.17 9.59
N TYR A 33 10.31 -22.85 9.58
CA TYR A 33 11.16 -22.16 8.57
C TYR A 33 12.02 -21.07 9.22
N THR A 34 13.04 -20.63 8.45
CA THR A 34 13.92 -19.52 8.86
C THR A 34 13.57 -18.27 8.07
N ALA A 35 13.40 -17.17 8.77
CA ALA A 35 13.12 -15.83 8.25
C ALA A 35 14.34 -14.93 8.47
N VAL A 36 15.02 -14.54 7.39
CA VAL A 36 16.26 -13.75 7.41
C VAL A 36 15.94 -12.28 7.20
N ALA A 37 16.30 -11.42 8.16
CA ALA A 37 16.23 -9.97 8.02
C ALA A 37 17.52 -9.43 7.39
N ASP A 38 17.38 -8.60 6.36
CA ASP A 38 18.49 -8.11 5.56
C ASP A 38 18.58 -6.58 5.55
N PRO A 39 19.38 -5.96 6.44
CA PRO A 39 19.55 -4.51 6.49
C PRO A 39 20.33 -3.93 5.31
N SER A 40 20.98 -4.76 4.48
CA SER A 40 21.61 -4.31 3.24
C SER A 40 20.59 -3.92 2.18
N LYS A 41 19.41 -4.55 2.20
CA LYS A 41 18.29 -4.25 1.32
C LYS A 41 17.40 -3.22 2.00
N GLN A 42 17.57 -1.96 1.65
CA GLN A 42 16.79 -0.85 2.18
C GLN A 42 15.83 -0.31 1.12
N TYR A 43 14.59 -0.12 1.52
CA TYR A 43 13.51 0.37 0.67
C TYR A 43 13.05 1.76 1.12
N GLN A 44 11.75 2.04 1.07
CA GLN A 44 11.20 3.32 1.48
C GLN A 44 11.41 3.61 2.98
N THR A 45 11.45 4.90 3.31
CA THR A 45 11.34 5.37 4.68
C THR A 45 9.86 5.51 5.01
N MET A 46 9.43 4.96 6.14
CA MET A 46 8.04 5.12 6.60
C MET A 46 7.77 6.58 6.98
N GLU A 47 6.74 7.16 6.38
CA GLU A 47 6.19 8.47 6.75
C GLU A 47 5.17 8.34 7.87
N GLY A 48 4.46 7.21 7.90
CA GLY A 48 3.60 6.90 9.02
C GLY A 48 2.34 6.11 8.71
N TRP A 49 1.44 6.17 9.69
CA TRP A 49 0.18 5.44 9.74
C TRP A 49 -0.94 6.42 10.03
N GLY A 50 -2.09 6.24 9.39
CA GLY A 50 -3.15 7.23 9.51
C GLY A 50 -4.56 6.70 9.46
N THR A 51 -5.49 7.66 9.55
CA THR A 51 -6.91 7.47 9.26
C THR A 51 -7.49 8.72 8.63
N SER A 52 -8.61 8.57 7.90
CA SER A 52 -9.43 9.70 7.48
C SER A 52 -10.41 10.11 8.58
N LEU A 53 -10.79 11.39 8.62
CA LEU A 53 -11.87 11.89 9.47
C LEU A 53 -13.27 11.69 8.84
N ALA A 54 -13.36 11.45 7.54
CA ALA A 54 -14.63 11.15 6.90
C ALA A 54 -15.07 9.72 7.29
N TRP A 55 -16.24 9.53 7.71
CA TRP A 55 -17.35 10.49 7.95
C TRP A 55 -17.61 10.62 9.46
N TRP A 56 -16.77 10.00 10.27
CA TRP A 56 -16.95 9.89 11.72
C TRP A 56 -16.57 11.18 12.47
N GLY A 57 -15.62 11.95 11.93
CA GLY A 57 -15.10 13.14 12.62
C GLY A 57 -16.17 14.19 12.89
N LYS A 58 -17.10 14.39 11.96
CA LYS A 58 -18.25 15.27 12.14
C LYS A 58 -19.12 14.81 13.32
N VAL A 59 -19.41 13.51 13.41
CA VAL A 59 -20.34 12.96 14.41
C VAL A 59 -19.68 12.82 15.77
N VAL A 60 -18.52 12.18 15.83
CA VAL A 60 -17.80 11.98 17.09
C VAL A 60 -17.32 13.31 17.69
N GLY A 61 -17.06 14.31 16.84
CA GLY A 61 -16.75 15.67 17.31
C GLY A 61 -17.85 16.33 18.15
N GLU A 62 -19.08 15.82 18.11
CA GLU A 62 -20.20 16.25 18.96
C GLU A 62 -20.24 15.51 20.32
N TYR A 63 -19.54 14.37 20.43
CA TYR A 63 -19.65 13.52 21.61
C TYR A 63 -18.88 14.09 22.81
N SER A 64 -19.43 13.92 23.99
CA SER A 64 -18.79 14.39 25.23
C SER A 64 -17.47 13.67 25.54
N ASN A 65 -17.26 12.46 25.00
CA ASN A 65 -16.04 11.67 25.13
C ASN A 65 -15.16 11.68 23.86
N ARG A 66 -15.32 12.67 22.97
CA ARG A 66 -14.55 12.78 21.71
C ARG A 66 -13.05 12.75 21.91
N ASP A 67 -12.56 13.32 23.01
CA ASP A 67 -11.13 13.37 23.32
C ASP A 67 -10.55 11.99 23.65
N GLU A 68 -11.36 11.07 24.15
CA GLU A 68 -10.97 9.67 24.36
C GLU A 68 -10.64 8.96 23.02
N TYR A 69 -11.42 9.23 21.97
CA TYR A 69 -11.12 8.72 20.62
C TYR A 69 -9.81 9.31 20.08
N VAL A 70 -9.61 10.61 20.27
CA VAL A 70 -8.39 11.30 19.86
C VAL A 70 -7.16 10.71 20.56
N GLU A 71 -7.24 10.53 21.89
CA GLU A 71 -6.15 9.92 22.67
C GLU A 71 -5.83 8.50 22.21
N LYS A 72 -6.87 7.66 22.07
CA LYS A 72 -6.68 6.26 21.64
C LYS A 72 -6.06 6.11 20.25
N MET A 73 -6.35 7.01 19.33
CA MET A 73 -5.83 6.94 17.97
C MET A 73 -4.46 7.59 17.82
N PHE A 74 -4.29 8.80 18.36
CA PHE A 74 -3.17 9.66 17.98
C PHE A 74 -2.08 9.77 19.04
N ASN A 75 -2.38 9.54 20.33
CA ASN A 75 -1.35 9.58 21.35
C ASN A 75 -0.34 8.43 21.15
N ALA A 76 0.95 8.76 21.03
CA ALA A 76 1.98 7.77 20.75
C ALA A 76 2.26 6.81 21.93
N ASN A 77 1.98 7.24 23.17
CA ASN A 77 2.24 6.45 24.37
C ASN A 77 1.05 5.56 24.75
N THR A 78 -0.13 6.16 24.86
CA THR A 78 -1.36 5.50 25.35
C THR A 78 -2.24 4.95 24.25
N GLY A 79 -2.18 5.52 23.04
CA GLY A 79 -2.96 5.14 21.87
C GLY A 79 -2.16 4.39 20.80
N LEU A 80 -2.66 4.42 19.57
CA LEU A 80 -2.02 3.84 18.38
C LEU A 80 -0.83 4.67 17.88
N GLY A 81 -0.76 5.95 18.23
CA GLY A 81 0.25 6.87 17.74
C GLY A 81 0.17 7.11 16.22
N LEU A 82 -1.03 7.12 15.65
CA LEU A 82 -1.23 7.50 14.26
C LEU A 82 -0.75 8.95 14.07
N ASN A 83 0.00 9.20 13.02
CA ASN A 83 0.58 10.53 12.76
C ASN A 83 0.12 11.14 11.44
N ILE A 84 -0.61 10.41 10.61
CA ILE A 84 -1.22 10.88 9.36
C ILE A 84 -2.72 11.04 9.55
N LEU A 85 -3.28 12.15 9.05
CA LEU A 85 -4.72 12.40 9.08
C LEU A 85 -5.19 12.98 7.76
N ARG A 86 -6.25 12.39 7.17
CA ARG A 86 -6.94 12.93 6.01
C ARG A 86 -8.18 13.71 6.45
N TYR A 87 -8.27 14.96 6.00
CA TYR A 87 -9.39 15.88 6.26
C TYR A 87 -10.26 16.01 5.01
N ASN A 88 -11.57 15.72 5.13
CA ASN A 88 -12.50 15.87 4.03
C ASN A 88 -13.01 17.31 3.92
N ILE A 89 -12.72 18.00 2.84
CA ILE A 89 -13.32 19.28 2.48
C ILE A 89 -14.64 18.96 1.76
N GLY A 90 -15.77 19.16 2.45
CA GLY A 90 -17.09 18.83 1.93
C GLY A 90 -17.57 19.74 0.80
N GLY A 91 -18.36 19.19 -0.11
CA GLY A 91 -19.09 19.93 -1.13
C GLY A 91 -20.37 20.58 -0.62
N GLY A 92 -20.83 20.19 0.58
CA GLY A 92 -22.10 20.61 1.15
C GLY A 92 -23.31 20.06 0.38
N ASP A 93 -24.43 19.89 1.06
CA ASP A 93 -25.64 19.34 0.45
C ASP A 93 -26.54 20.42 -0.16
N ASN A 94 -27.13 20.06 -1.31
CA ASN A 94 -28.25 20.83 -1.85
C ASN A 94 -29.47 20.68 -0.90
N PRO A 95 -30.07 21.79 -0.39
CA PRO A 95 -31.18 21.74 0.53
C PRO A 95 -32.40 20.95 0.02
N SER A 96 -32.52 20.75 -1.31
CA SER A 96 -33.63 20.01 -1.93
C SER A 96 -33.32 18.55 -2.27
N SER A 97 -32.08 18.08 -2.07
CA SER A 97 -31.65 16.70 -2.41
C SER A 97 -30.51 16.21 -1.50
N ASN A 98 -30.77 16.17 -0.21
CA ASN A 98 -29.77 15.87 0.82
C ASN A 98 -29.35 14.41 0.82
N ILE A 99 -28.09 14.18 1.19
CA ILE A 99 -27.60 12.88 1.63
C ILE A 99 -28.31 12.53 2.95
N LEU A 100 -29.06 11.43 2.95
CA LEU A 100 -29.94 11.08 4.08
C LEU A 100 -29.20 10.57 5.31
N GLU A 101 -28.04 9.93 5.11
CA GLU A 101 -27.25 9.42 6.22
C GLU A 101 -26.44 10.55 6.86
N TYR A 102 -26.82 10.91 8.09
CA TYR A 102 -26.29 12.08 8.81
C TYR A 102 -24.75 12.19 8.78
N ARG A 103 -24.06 11.07 8.99
CA ARG A 103 -22.58 11.06 9.03
C ARG A 103 -21.95 11.39 7.67
N LYS A 104 -22.62 11.03 6.57
CA LYS A 104 -22.09 11.18 5.20
C LYS A 104 -22.43 12.53 4.57
N ALA A 105 -23.35 13.29 5.15
CA ALA A 105 -23.65 14.66 4.75
C ALA A 105 -22.56 15.60 5.29
N VAL A 106 -21.53 15.85 4.49
CA VAL A 106 -20.36 16.65 4.90
C VAL A 106 -20.64 18.14 4.66
N PRO A 107 -20.50 19.02 5.68
CA PRO A 107 -20.68 20.45 5.48
C PRO A 107 -19.64 21.04 4.52
N GLY A 108 -20.09 21.87 3.58
CA GLY A 108 -19.21 22.63 2.70
C GLY A 108 -18.99 24.06 3.21
N TYR A 109 -17.79 24.60 2.97
CA TYR A 109 -17.45 25.96 3.40
C TYR A 109 -17.99 27.06 2.48
N GLN A 110 -18.44 26.73 1.27
CA GLN A 110 -18.92 27.69 0.29
C GLN A 110 -20.35 27.34 -0.17
N PRO A 111 -21.39 27.77 0.58
CA PRO A 111 -22.80 27.42 0.28
C PRO A 111 -23.31 28.07 -1.01
N SER A 112 -22.68 29.15 -1.48
CA SER A 112 -22.99 29.81 -2.76
C SER A 112 -21.75 30.57 -3.30
N PRO A 113 -21.73 30.94 -4.58
CA PRO A 113 -20.59 31.61 -5.19
C PRO A 113 -20.09 32.82 -4.39
N GLY A 114 -18.81 32.80 -4.01
CA GLY A 114 -18.13 33.86 -3.27
C GLY A 114 -18.56 34.05 -1.81
N VAL A 115 -19.48 33.23 -1.29
CA VAL A 115 -19.94 33.30 0.11
C VAL A 115 -19.36 32.14 0.89
N TYR A 116 -18.56 32.43 1.91
CA TYR A 116 -17.96 31.41 2.78
C TYR A 116 -18.62 31.40 4.17
N ASP A 117 -18.94 30.21 4.66
CA ASP A 117 -19.28 29.95 6.06
C ASP A 117 -18.15 29.23 6.76
N TRP A 118 -17.31 29.99 7.43
CA TRP A 118 -16.15 29.43 8.18
C TRP A 118 -16.55 28.76 9.49
N ASN A 119 -17.83 28.80 9.89
CA ASN A 119 -18.36 28.03 11.02
C ASN A 119 -18.80 26.64 10.61
N ALA A 120 -18.93 26.37 9.32
CA ALA A 120 -19.24 25.04 8.81
C ALA A 120 -18.19 24.02 9.30
N ASP A 121 -18.61 22.76 9.43
CA ASP A 121 -17.77 21.61 9.76
C ASP A 121 -16.89 21.77 11.03
N ALA A 122 -17.44 22.48 12.04
CA ALA A 122 -16.70 22.79 13.27
C ALA A 122 -16.26 21.51 14.03
N ASN A 123 -17.02 20.44 13.95
CA ASN A 123 -16.76 19.20 14.67
C ASN A 123 -15.61 18.41 14.05
N GLN A 124 -15.55 18.23 12.74
CA GLN A 124 -14.41 17.60 12.08
C GLN A 124 -13.13 18.44 12.28
N ARG A 125 -13.25 19.77 12.20
CA ARG A 125 -12.15 20.68 12.49
C ARG A 125 -11.65 20.53 13.93
N TYR A 126 -12.54 20.41 14.91
CA TYR A 126 -12.15 20.13 16.30
C TYR A 126 -11.32 18.84 16.39
N MET A 127 -11.80 17.75 15.77
CA MET A 127 -11.09 16.47 15.78
C MET A 127 -9.70 16.58 15.15
N LEU A 128 -9.56 17.34 14.08
CA LEU A 128 -8.26 17.62 13.47
C LEU A 128 -7.32 18.39 14.42
N GLN A 129 -7.81 19.45 15.06
CA GLN A 129 -7.02 20.25 16.00
C GLN A 129 -6.58 19.42 17.22
N ALA A 130 -7.49 18.64 17.77
CA ALA A 130 -7.21 17.75 18.90
C ALA A 130 -6.22 16.65 18.53
N ALA A 131 -6.35 16.04 17.33
CA ALA A 131 -5.40 15.06 16.82
C ALA A 131 -3.99 15.64 16.63
N LYS A 132 -3.91 16.87 16.09
CA LYS A 132 -2.63 17.60 15.95
C LYS A 132 -1.97 17.82 17.31
N ALA A 133 -2.74 18.16 18.34
CA ALA A 133 -2.23 18.32 19.69
C ALA A 133 -1.70 17.01 20.30
N GLN A 134 -2.16 15.84 19.82
CA GLN A 134 -1.72 14.51 20.23
C GLN A 134 -0.57 13.95 19.39
N GLY A 135 -0.09 14.66 18.37
CA GLY A 135 1.11 14.26 17.63
C GLY A 135 0.91 13.98 16.14
N VAL A 136 -0.28 14.21 15.59
CA VAL A 136 -0.46 14.21 14.13
C VAL A 136 0.38 15.34 13.53
N ASN A 137 1.25 14.97 12.59
CA ASN A 137 2.21 15.89 11.99
C ASN A 137 2.24 15.83 10.46
N VAL A 138 1.41 14.97 9.85
CA VAL A 138 1.18 14.89 8.41
C VAL A 138 -0.32 14.95 8.16
N ILE A 139 -0.77 15.96 7.42
CA ILE A 139 -2.19 16.23 7.22
C ILE A 139 -2.45 16.42 5.72
N GLU A 140 -3.33 15.57 5.17
CA GLU A 140 -3.82 15.69 3.80
C GLU A 140 -5.25 16.22 3.77
N ALA A 141 -5.53 17.21 2.91
CA ALA A 141 -6.87 17.60 2.55
C ALA A 141 -7.33 16.84 1.30
N PHE A 142 -8.58 16.38 1.29
CA PHE A 142 -9.16 15.77 0.09
C PHE A 142 -10.62 16.16 -0.07
N ALA A 143 -11.15 16.08 -1.28
CA ALA A 143 -12.55 16.33 -1.57
C ALA A 143 -13.17 15.14 -2.31
N ASN A 144 -14.35 14.71 -1.86
CA ASN A 144 -15.17 13.73 -2.56
C ASN A 144 -15.95 14.37 -3.72
N SER A 145 -16.34 15.63 -3.58
CA SER A 145 -17.10 16.40 -4.58
C SER A 145 -16.81 17.87 -4.47
N ALA A 146 -17.01 18.59 -5.57
CA ALA A 146 -17.13 20.05 -5.57
C ALA A 146 -18.42 20.50 -4.86
N PRO A 147 -18.52 21.76 -4.42
CA PRO A 147 -19.79 22.34 -3.95
C PRO A 147 -20.94 22.05 -4.91
N TYR A 148 -22.12 21.68 -4.36
CA TYR A 148 -23.26 21.20 -5.13
C TYR A 148 -23.68 22.17 -6.25
N TRP A 149 -23.53 23.47 -6.05
CA TRP A 149 -23.88 24.50 -7.03
C TRP A 149 -22.91 24.56 -8.20
N MET A 150 -21.70 24.03 -8.09
CA MET A 150 -20.73 23.85 -9.18
C MET A 150 -21.00 22.59 -9.99
N THR A 151 -21.82 21.66 -9.50
CA THR A 151 -22.06 20.36 -10.16
C THR A 151 -23.16 20.45 -11.22
N ILE A 152 -23.05 19.63 -12.27
CA ILE A 152 -24.04 19.53 -13.37
C ILE A 152 -25.39 19.05 -12.81
N SER A 153 -25.38 18.06 -11.91
CA SER A 153 -26.58 17.49 -11.31
C SER A 153 -27.18 18.38 -10.21
N GLY A 154 -26.47 19.40 -9.73
CA GLY A 154 -26.83 20.14 -8.51
C GLY A 154 -26.73 19.31 -7.24
N ASN A 155 -25.97 18.20 -7.27
CA ASN A 155 -25.85 17.25 -6.18
C ASN A 155 -24.41 16.79 -5.97
N VAL A 156 -23.98 16.62 -4.72
CA VAL A 156 -22.62 16.18 -4.38
C VAL A 156 -22.39 14.68 -4.49
N SER A 157 -23.43 13.88 -4.69
CA SER A 157 -23.33 12.41 -4.76
C SER A 157 -22.96 11.86 -6.15
N GLY A 158 -22.92 12.74 -7.16
CA GLY A 158 -22.54 12.39 -8.54
C GLY A 158 -23.56 12.86 -9.59
N SER A 159 -23.32 12.45 -10.85
CA SER A 159 -24.14 12.78 -11.99
C SER A 159 -25.31 11.78 -12.18
N ALA A 160 -26.25 12.10 -13.04
CA ALA A 160 -27.40 11.23 -13.32
C ALA A 160 -26.97 9.85 -13.89
N ASN A 161 -25.87 9.79 -14.63
CA ASN A 161 -25.42 8.58 -15.33
C ASN A 161 -24.06 8.03 -14.84
N GLY A 162 -23.42 8.66 -13.84
CA GLY A 162 -22.09 8.25 -13.34
C GLY A 162 -20.93 8.78 -14.17
N GLY A 163 -21.14 9.73 -15.07
CA GLY A 163 -20.09 10.49 -15.77
C GLY A 163 -19.70 11.76 -15.04
N ASN A 164 -18.89 12.60 -15.70
CA ASN A 164 -18.41 13.88 -15.15
C ASN A 164 -19.54 14.73 -14.57
N ASN A 165 -19.32 15.27 -13.40
CA ASN A 165 -20.35 16.04 -12.69
C ASN A 165 -19.97 17.50 -12.41
N LEU A 166 -18.72 17.90 -12.60
CA LEU A 166 -18.30 19.29 -12.51
C LEU A 166 -18.72 20.05 -13.78
N LYS A 167 -19.35 21.22 -13.64
CA LYS A 167 -19.68 22.08 -14.77
C LYS A 167 -18.38 22.55 -15.46
N PRO A 168 -18.33 22.59 -16.79
CA PRO A 168 -17.11 22.94 -17.53
C PRO A 168 -16.47 24.28 -17.15
N ASP A 169 -17.29 25.28 -16.81
CA ASP A 169 -16.83 26.62 -16.46
C ASP A 169 -16.44 26.78 -14.98
N TYR A 170 -16.36 25.68 -14.19
CA TYR A 170 -16.12 25.72 -12.75
C TYR A 170 -14.87 24.96 -12.29
N TYR A 171 -13.96 24.60 -13.19
CA TYR A 171 -12.73 23.88 -12.79
C TYR A 171 -11.78 24.77 -12.00
N ASP A 172 -11.63 26.03 -12.39
CA ASP A 172 -10.84 27.02 -11.66
C ASP A 172 -11.52 27.46 -10.36
N ASP A 173 -12.86 27.63 -10.34
CA ASP A 173 -13.62 27.92 -9.13
C ASP A 173 -13.52 26.79 -8.09
N PHE A 174 -13.57 25.52 -8.53
CA PHE A 174 -13.37 24.39 -7.61
C PHE A 174 -11.94 24.32 -7.08
N ALA A 175 -10.96 24.56 -7.91
CA ALA A 175 -9.57 24.67 -7.49
C ALA A 175 -9.37 25.84 -6.50
N ASP A 176 -10.01 26.98 -6.77
CA ASP A 176 -10.00 28.16 -5.89
C ASP A 176 -10.66 27.87 -4.55
N TYR A 177 -11.83 27.20 -4.54
CA TYR A 177 -12.51 26.75 -3.32
C TYR A 177 -11.59 25.92 -2.42
N LEU A 178 -10.98 24.86 -2.97
CA LEU A 178 -10.11 23.98 -2.20
C LEU A 178 -8.90 24.73 -1.61
N THR A 179 -8.27 25.54 -2.42
CA THR A 179 -7.08 26.27 -2.00
C THR A 179 -7.38 27.45 -1.08
N GLU A 180 -8.58 28.04 -1.16
CA GLU A 180 -9.03 29.05 -0.20
C GLU A 180 -9.32 28.42 1.17
N VAL A 181 -9.94 27.22 1.21
CA VAL A 181 -10.10 26.47 2.45
C VAL A 181 -8.73 26.15 3.05
N VAL A 182 -7.81 25.59 2.27
CA VAL A 182 -6.43 25.31 2.70
C VAL A 182 -5.73 26.55 3.26
N LYS A 183 -5.87 27.68 2.56
CA LYS A 183 -5.33 28.97 2.98
C LYS A 183 -5.95 29.45 4.29
N HIS A 184 -7.28 29.35 4.42
CA HIS A 184 -7.98 29.77 5.63
C HIS A 184 -7.56 28.95 6.84
N PHE A 185 -7.39 27.63 6.69
CA PHE A 185 -6.88 26.76 7.75
C PHE A 185 -5.49 27.20 8.23
N ARG A 186 -4.59 27.54 7.31
CA ARG A 186 -3.25 28.04 7.64
C ARG A 186 -3.31 29.40 8.37
N ASP A 187 -4.04 30.35 7.78
CA ASP A 187 -3.98 31.77 8.19
C ASP A 187 -4.79 32.03 9.47
N ASN A 188 -5.89 31.31 9.67
CA ASN A 188 -6.82 31.58 10.78
C ASN A 188 -6.81 30.52 11.88
N TRP A 189 -6.44 29.27 11.55
CA TRP A 189 -6.48 28.17 12.51
C TRP A 189 -5.12 27.53 12.77
N GLY A 190 -4.04 28.03 12.17
CA GLY A 190 -2.67 27.55 12.38
C GLY A 190 -2.45 26.10 11.92
N ILE A 191 -3.25 25.64 10.94
CA ILE A 191 -3.17 24.29 10.38
C ILE A 191 -2.67 24.38 8.95
N THR A 192 -1.49 23.85 8.67
CA THR A 192 -0.96 23.70 7.32
C THR A 192 -1.21 22.26 6.87
N PHE A 193 -1.85 22.10 5.73
CA PHE A 193 -1.96 20.81 5.04
C PHE A 193 -0.66 20.53 4.28
N ASP A 194 -0.14 19.31 4.42
CA ASP A 194 1.05 18.86 3.70
C ASP A 194 0.73 18.61 2.23
N SER A 195 -0.46 18.03 1.97
CA SER A 195 -0.96 17.80 0.61
C SER A 195 -2.46 18.07 0.49
N VAL A 196 -2.90 18.24 -0.76
CA VAL A 196 -4.31 18.37 -1.14
C VAL A 196 -4.58 17.61 -2.44
N THR A 197 -5.73 16.93 -2.49
CA THR A 197 -6.25 16.30 -3.70
C THR A 197 -7.70 16.70 -3.97
N PRO A 198 -8.05 17.08 -5.21
CA PRO A 198 -9.42 17.35 -5.63
C PRO A 198 -10.21 16.09 -6.00
N LEU A 199 -9.60 14.91 -5.87
CA LEU A 199 -10.10 13.66 -6.42
C LEU A 199 -10.34 12.64 -5.30
N ASN A 200 -11.35 11.78 -5.50
CA ASN A 200 -11.59 10.56 -4.76
C ASN A 200 -12.29 9.54 -5.67
N GLU A 201 -11.60 8.44 -5.98
CA GLU A 201 -12.06 7.37 -6.88
C GLU A 201 -12.63 7.90 -8.21
N PRO A 202 -11.91 8.81 -8.88
CA PRO A 202 -12.49 9.67 -9.91
C PRO A 202 -12.94 8.91 -11.16
N ILE A 203 -12.31 7.80 -11.55
CA ILE A 203 -12.74 7.04 -12.74
C ILE A 203 -13.97 6.15 -12.47
N SER A 204 -14.41 6.07 -11.24
CA SER A 204 -15.52 5.19 -10.84
C SER A 204 -16.85 5.72 -11.35
N THR A 205 -17.67 4.82 -11.91
CA THR A 205 -18.97 5.16 -12.52
C THR A 205 -20.16 4.95 -11.57
N TRP A 206 -19.91 4.58 -10.33
CA TRP A 206 -20.95 4.46 -9.31
C TRP A 206 -21.33 5.79 -8.65
N TRP A 207 -20.58 6.87 -8.87
CA TRP A 207 -20.92 8.21 -8.40
C TRP A 207 -22.13 8.75 -9.16
N LYS A 208 -23.31 8.50 -8.58
CA LYS A 208 -24.59 8.84 -9.19
C LYS A 208 -25.44 9.67 -8.26
N GLN A 209 -26.22 10.57 -8.86
CA GLN A 209 -27.22 11.34 -8.14
C GLN A 209 -28.15 10.42 -7.33
N GLY A 210 -28.32 10.70 -6.04
CA GLY A 210 -29.09 9.89 -5.11
C GLY A 210 -28.31 8.80 -4.40
N ASN A 211 -26.98 8.69 -4.59
CA ASN A 211 -26.13 7.91 -3.69
C ASN A 211 -26.15 8.51 -2.28
N ASP A 212 -25.83 7.67 -1.31
CA ASP A 212 -25.87 7.99 0.11
C ASP A 212 -24.60 8.69 0.64
N GLN A 213 -23.67 9.08 -0.25
CA GLN A 213 -22.41 9.75 0.08
C GLN A 213 -21.99 10.71 -1.04
N GLU A 214 -21.09 11.64 -0.71
CA GLU A 214 -20.40 12.47 -1.70
C GLU A 214 -19.54 11.63 -2.63
N GLY A 215 -19.46 12.03 -3.89
CA GLY A 215 -18.57 11.45 -4.88
C GLY A 215 -18.75 12.11 -6.24
N MET A 216 -17.68 12.18 -7.01
CA MET A 216 -17.68 12.82 -8.33
C MET A 216 -16.76 12.11 -9.29
N HIS A 217 -17.32 11.72 -10.43
CA HIS A 217 -16.54 11.15 -11.53
C HIS A 217 -15.80 12.25 -12.30
N PHE A 218 -14.57 11.93 -12.67
CA PHE A 218 -13.76 12.69 -13.62
C PHE A 218 -13.11 11.74 -14.63
N ASP A 219 -13.37 11.91 -15.90
CA ASP A 219 -12.56 11.29 -16.94
C ASP A 219 -11.09 11.70 -16.80
N ARG A 220 -10.15 10.86 -17.25
CA ARG A 220 -8.70 11.14 -17.08
C ARG A 220 -8.24 12.46 -17.68
N ALA A 221 -8.90 12.93 -18.74
CA ALA A 221 -8.63 14.26 -19.30
C ALA A 221 -9.04 15.39 -18.33
N ASP A 222 -10.19 15.22 -17.67
CA ASP A 222 -10.71 16.17 -16.70
C ASP A 222 -9.95 16.12 -15.38
N GLN A 223 -9.48 14.94 -14.97
CA GLN A 223 -8.51 14.81 -13.87
C GLN A 223 -7.26 15.65 -14.13
N ASN A 224 -6.69 15.54 -15.34
CA ASN A 224 -5.52 16.35 -15.73
C ASN A 224 -5.81 17.87 -15.68
N THR A 225 -7.01 18.29 -16.08
CA THR A 225 -7.44 19.69 -16.05
C THR A 225 -7.55 20.19 -14.61
N ILE A 226 -8.30 19.51 -13.74
CA ILE A 226 -8.49 19.97 -12.36
C ILE A 226 -7.18 19.98 -11.57
N LEU A 227 -6.31 18.97 -11.75
CA LEU A 227 -5.00 18.93 -11.11
C LEU A 227 -4.12 20.11 -11.53
N SER A 228 -4.17 20.51 -12.80
CA SER A 228 -3.47 21.72 -13.29
C SER A 228 -4.00 22.99 -12.63
N GLN A 229 -5.33 23.12 -12.50
CA GLN A 229 -5.97 24.30 -11.89
C GLN A 229 -5.65 24.38 -10.38
N VAL A 230 -5.70 23.26 -9.64
CA VAL A 230 -5.32 23.25 -8.23
C VAL A 230 -3.87 23.66 -8.04
N GLN A 231 -2.94 23.15 -8.86
CA GLN A 231 -1.53 23.54 -8.77
C GLN A 231 -1.34 25.03 -9.07
N ALA A 232 -2.04 25.56 -10.08
CA ALA A 232 -1.99 26.99 -10.42
C ALA A 232 -2.51 27.85 -9.26
N SER A 233 -3.63 27.46 -8.64
CA SER A 233 -4.23 28.19 -7.53
C SER A 233 -3.36 28.11 -6.26
N LEU A 234 -2.74 26.96 -5.94
CA LEU A 234 -1.77 26.84 -4.86
C LEU A 234 -0.60 27.82 -5.03
N ASN A 235 -0.06 27.89 -6.25
CA ASN A 235 1.03 28.80 -6.58
C ASN A 235 0.62 30.27 -6.45
N ALA A 236 -0.56 30.64 -6.99
CA ALA A 236 -1.08 32.00 -6.95
C ALA A 236 -1.31 32.49 -5.50
N LYS A 237 -1.71 31.60 -4.59
CA LYS A 237 -1.93 31.90 -3.17
C LYS A 237 -0.67 31.76 -2.31
N GLY A 238 0.47 31.39 -2.88
CA GLY A 238 1.72 31.17 -2.14
C GLY A 238 1.63 30.08 -1.08
N LEU A 239 0.91 29.00 -1.36
CA LEU A 239 0.72 27.87 -0.46
C LEU A 239 1.86 26.86 -0.63
N SER A 240 2.41 26.37 0.48
CA SER A 240 3.42 25.31 0.49
C SER A 240 2.83 23.91 0.37
N THR A 241 1.51 23.79 0.50
CA THR A 241 0.74 22.53 0.36
C THR A 241 1.02 21.92 -0.99
N LYS A 242 1.26 20.62 -1.02
CA LYS A 242 1.62 19.85 -2.22
C LYS A 242 0.38 19.24 -2.88
N LEU A 243 0.50 18.95 -4.18
CA LEU A 243 -0.54 18.22 -4.90
C LEU A 243 -0.34 16.72 -4.76
N SER A 244 -1.40 15.99 -4.37
CA SER A 244 -1.47 14.53 -4.38
C SER A 244 -2.54 14.05 -5.35
N ALA A 245 -2.31 12.90 -5.99
CA ALA A 245 -3.21 12.25 -6.96
C ALA A 245 -2.68 10.85 -7.32
N PRO A 246 -3.47 9.99 -8.05
CA PRO A 246 -4.81 10.22 -8.57
C PRO A 246 -5.97 9.81 -7.64
N GLU A 247 -5.75 9.09 -6.52
CA GLU A 247 -6.79 8.65 -5.59
C GLU A 247 -7.80 7.65 -6.19
N GLU A 248 -7.35 6.78 -7.06
CA GLU A 248 -8.24 5.79 -7.67
C GLU A 248 -8.59 4.64 -6.70
N TYR A 249 -9.78 4.04 -6.89
CA TYR A 249 -10.26 2.89 -6.13
C TYR A 249 -9.31 1.69 -6.19
N SER A 250 -8.66 1.50 -7.34
CA SER A 250 -7.77 0.36 -7.57
C SER A 250 -6.35 0.79 -7.94
N ILE A 251 -5.39 -0.06 -7.57
CA ILE A 251 -3.98 0.10 -7.92
C ILE A 251 -3.79 0.14 -9.44
N ASP A 252 -4.55 -0.68 -10.17
CA ASP A 252 -4.42 -0.80 -11.63
C ASP A 252 -4.94 0.47 -12.33
N ASP A 253 -6.04 1.05 -11.84
CA ASP A 253 -6.53 2.35 -12.33
C ASP A 253 -5.57 3.48 -11.98
N THR A 254 -4.96 3.47 -10.79
CA THR A 254 -3.93 4.43 -10.41
C THR A 254 -2.76 4.41 -11.40
N ASN A 255 -2.29 3.22 -11.79
CA ASN A 255 -1.26 3.06 -12.81
C ASN A 255 -1.65 3.72 -14.14
N VAL A 256 -2.88 3.47 -14.61
CA VAL A 256 -3.38 4.00 -15.88
C VAL A 256 -3.58 5.51 -15.81
N SER A 257 -4.22 6.01 -14.74
CA SER A 257 -4.53 7.42 -14.58
C SER A 257 -3.27 8.26 -14.47
N PHE A 258 -2.32 7.89 -13.60
CA PHE A 258 -1.05 8.63 -13.47
C PHE A 258 -0.27 8.65 -14.81
N ASN A 259 -0.22 7.53 -15.54
CA ASN A 259 0.48 7.46 -16.82
C ASN A 259 -0.17 8.33 -17.90
N SER A 260 -1.49 8.54 -17.84
CA SER A 260 -2.24 9.34 -18.81
C SER A 260 -2.06 10.85 -18.64
N TYR A 261 -1.60 11.32 -17.49
CA TYR A 261 -1.43 12.75 -17.23
C TYR A 261 -0.31 13.37 -18.07
N SER A 262 -0.44 14.67 -18.35
CA SER A 262 0.61 15.45 -18.98
C SER A 262 1.89 15.49 -18.13
N ASN A 263 3.03 15.72 -18.78
CA ASN A 263 4.30 15.84 -18.05
C ASN A 263 4.28 16.99 -17.03
N ALA A 264 3.55 18.07 -17.30
CA ALA A 264 3.40 19.19 -16.39
C ALA A 264 2.67 18.74 -15.10
N VAL A 265 1.54 18.03 -15.23
CA VAL A 265 0.78 17.50 -14.09
C VAL A 265 1.57 16.43 -13.33
N LYS A 266 2.20 15.49 -14.05
CA LYS A 266 3.10 14.51 -13.42
C LYS A 266 4.20 15.18 -12.59
N SER A 267 4.78 16.27 -13.10
CA SER A 267 5.82 17.01 -12.37
C SER A 267 5.27 17.72 -11.12
N ALA A 268 4.05 18.27 -11.21
CA ALA A 268 3.39 18.97 -10.11
C ALA A 268 2.98 18.03 -8.96
N ILE A 269 2.51 16.84 -9.28
CA ILE A 269 2.19 15.82 -8.26
C ILE A 269 3.47 15.46 -7.50
N THR A 270 3.48 15.58 -6.19
CA THR A 270 4.60 15.20 -5.32
C THR A 270 4.38 13.84 -4.65
N GLN A 271 3.14 13.44 -4.50
CA GLN A 271 2.72 12.24 -3.82
C GLN A 271 1.70 11.48 -4.68
N ILE A 272 1.99 10.22 -4.97
CA ILE A 272 1.05 9.32 -5.64
C ILE A 272 0.21 8.65 -4.57
N ASN A 273 -1.10 8.83 -4.67
CA ASN A 273 -2.09 8.23 -3.79
C ASN A 273 -2.89 7.15 -4.52
N THR A 274 -3.14 6.03 -3.85
CA THR A 274 -3.97 4.95 -4.35
C THR A 274 -4.81 4.35 -3.23
N HIS A 275 -6.05 3.99 -3.54
CA HIS A 275 -6.78 3.06 -2.71
C HIS A 275 -6.38 1.63 -3.08
N THR A 276 -6.48 0.72 -2.13
CA THR A 276 -6.07 -0.66 -2.35
C THR A 276 -7.22 -1.66 -2.17
N TYR A 277 -8.44 -1.22 -2.52
CA TYR A 277 -9.63 -2.08 -2.55
C TYR A 277 -9.60 -3.08 -3.72
N GLY A 278 -8.95 -2.71 -4.82
CA GLY A 278 -8.82 -3.52 -6.02
C GLY A 278 -7.46 -3.41 -6.70
N GLY A 279 -7.28 -4.22 -7.75
CA GLY A 279 -6.05 -4.25 -8.53
C GLY A 279 -4.95 -5.12 -7.93
N SER A 280 -3.97 -5.46 -8.76
CA SER A 280 -2.90 -6.38 -8.39
C SER A 280 -1.49 -5.85 -8.70
N ASN A 281 -1.34 -4.88 -9.60
CA ASN A 281 -0.05 -4.44 -10.15
C ASN A 281 0.73 -3.50 -9.21
N ARG A 282 0.94 -3.92 -7.96
CA ARG A 282 1.68 -3.16 -6.93
C ARG A 282 3.10 -2.82 -7.35
N THR A 283 3.79 -3.77 -7.97
CA THR A 283 5.17 -3.59 -8.44
C THR A 283 5.26 -2.55 -9.56
N ALA A 284 4.28 -2.52 -10.47
CA ALA A 284 4.21 -1.49 -11.51
C ALA A 284 4.04 -0.09 -10.90
N LEU A 285 3.15 0.07 -9.92
CA LEU A 285 2.95 1.35 -9.25
C LEU A 285 4.19 1.78 -8.47
N ARG A 286 4.84 0.86 -7.77
CA ARG A 286 6.15 1.11 -7.12
C ARG A 286 7.18 1.61 -8.14
N ASN A 287 7.28 0.95 -9.29
CA ASN A 287 8.21 1.31 -10.34
C ASN A 287 7.93 2.73 -10.88
N ILE A 288 6.64 3.07 -11.11
CA ILE A 288 6.22 4.41 -11.52
C ILE A 288 6.65 5.45 -10.47
N ALA A 289 6.32 5.23 -9.21
CA ALA A 289 6.66 6.17 -8.13
C ALA A 289 8.18 6.33 -7.98
N THR A 290 8.93 5.23 -8.00
CA THR A 290 10.39 5.23 -7.90
C THR A 290 11.04 5.95 -9.09
N SER A 291 10.58 5.67 -10.33
CA SER A 291 11.09 6.31 -11.54
C SER A 291 10.82 7.80 -11.55
N ALA A 292 9.64 8.21 -11.07
CA ALA A 292 9.25 9.60 -10.99
C ALA A 292 9.82 10.34 -9.75
N GLY A 293 10.47 9.63 -8.83
CA GLY A 293 10.96 10.19 -7.56
C GLY A 293 9.85 10.72 -6.67
N LYS A 294 8.69 10.03 -6.65
CA LYS A 294 7.49 10.44 -5.90
C LYS A 294 7.31 9.61 -4.65
N HIS A 295 6.69 10.21 -3.62
CA HIS A 295 6.13 9.49 -2.49
C HIS A 295 4.96 8.63 -2.96
N LEU A 296 4.75 7.48 -2.34
CA LEU A 296 3.64 6.59 -2.67
C LEU A 296 2.90 6.21 -1.38
N TRP A 297 1.60 6.46 -1.37
CA TRP A 297 0.74 6.11 -0.24
C TRP A 297 -0.36 5.13 -0.62
N THR A 298 -0.67 4.22 0.29
CA THR A 298 -2.02 3.71 0.43
C THR A 298 -2.81 4.79 1.16
N SER A 299 -3.44 5.69 0.41
CA SER A 299 -4.17 6.83 0.97
C SER A 299 -5.50 6.42 1.56
N GLU A 300 -5.99 5.23 1.17
CA GLU A 300 -7.23 4.69 1.69
C GLU A 300 -7.29 3.17 1.58
N TYR A 301 -7.69 2.53 2.67
CA TYR A 301 -8.08 1.12 2.73
C TYR A 301 -9.06 0.89 3.89
N GLY A 302 -10.04 0.02 3.69
CA GLY A 302 -10.98 -0.43 4.71
C GLY A 302 -11.54 -1.81 4.38
N ASP A 303 -11.94 -2.54 5.40
CA ASP A 303 -12.58 -3.85 5.27
C ASP A 303 -13.50 -4.17 6.45
N GLY A 304 -14.40 -5.14 6.28
CA GLY A 304 -15.34 -5.61 7.30
C GLY A 304 -14.79 -6.69 8.24
N ASP A 305 -13.50 -7.02 8.19
CA ASP A 305 -12.90 -8.02 9.07
C ASP A 305 -12.51 -7.43 10.42
N ALA A 306 -13.36 -7.62 11.44
CA ALA A 306 -13.11 -7.14 12.80
C ALA A 306 -11.83 -7.70 13.44
N SER A 307 -11.34 -8.87 12.97
CA SER A 307 -10.10 -9.49 13.47
C SER A 307 -8.84 -8.69 13.10
N GLY A 308 -8.89 -7.98 11.97
CA GLY A 308 -7.78 -7.22 11.40
C GLY A 308 -6.74 -8.06 10.66
N LEU A 309 -6.95 -9.35 10.47
CA LEU A 309 -5.99 -10.20 9.74
C LEU A 309 -5.96 -9.86 8.25
N THR A 310 -7.12 -9.53 7.66
CA THR A 310 -7.22 -9.07 6.27
C THR A 310 -6.46 -7.76 6.09
N MET A 311 -6.67 -6.79 6.98
CA MET A 311 -5.93 -5.53 7.01
C MET A 311 -4.41 -5.78 7.12
N SER A 312 -3.98 -6.67 8.02
CA SER A 312 -2.56 -6.99 8.21
C SER A 312 -1.91 -7.55 6.95
N ARG A 313 -2.59 -8.46 6.22
CA ARG A 313 -2.11 -8.98 4.93
C ARG A 313 -2.03 -7.89 3.86
N THR A 314 -2.97 -6.97 3.85
CA THR A 314 -2.95 -5.83 2.92
C THR A 314 -1.78 -4.90 3.23
N ILE A 315 -1.55 -4.55 4.50
CA ILE A 315 -0.38 -3.76 4.93
C ILE A 315 0.93 -4.42 4.45
N LEU A 316 1.08 -5.73 4.63
CA LEU A 316 2.27 -6.46 4.15
C LEU A 316 2.50 -6.27 2.65
N LYS A 317 1.46 -6.45 1.84
CA LYS A 317 1.55 -6.29 0.38
C LYS A 317 1.84 -4.85 -0.03
N ASP A 318 1.14 -3.90 0.58
CA ASP A 318 1.27 -2.49 0.22
C ASP A 318 2.64 -1.92 0.60
N ILE A 319 3.13 -2.24 1.80
CA ILE A 319 4.44 -1.77 2.25
C ILE A 319 5.59 -2.50 1.53
N ARG A 320 5.51 -3.82 1.40
CA ARG A 320 6.62 -4.62 0.82
C ARG A 320 6.65 -4.57 -0.70
N ASN A 321 5.52 -4.83 -1.36
CA ASN A 321 5.48 -5.00 -2.80
C ASN A 321 5.25 -3.66 -3.52
N MET A 322 4.31 -2.85 -3.03
CA MET A 322 4.02 -1.55 -3.62
C MET A 322 5.01 -0.46 -3.18
N GLY A 323 5.59 -0.58 -1.98
CA GLY A 323 6.54 0.40 -1.46
C GLY A 323 5.87 1.63 -0.86
N ALA A 324 4.64 1.50 -0.37
CA ALA A 324 3.94 2.60 0.29
C ALA A 324 4.72 3.10 1.51
N SER A 325 4.94 4.41 1.60
CA SER A 325 5.60 5.07 2.73
C SER A 325 4.61 5.59 3.77
N GLY A 326 3.37 5.87 3.36
CA GLY A 326 2.22 6.17 4.21
C GLY A 326 1.10 5.16 4.00
N TRP A 327 0.43 4.77 5.09
CA TRP A 327 -0.68 3.83 5.02
C TRP A 327 -1.84 4.33 5.88
N VAL A 328 -3.00 4.58 5.26
CA VAL A 328 -4.16 5.25 5.86
C VAL A 328 -5.36 4.32 5.85
N TYR A 329 -5.91 4.06 7.03
CA TYR A 329 -7.17 3.34 7.18
C TYR A 329 -8.34 4.29 6.94
N TRP A 330 -9.35 3.86 6.14
CA TRP A 330 -10.43 4.72 5.67
C TRP A 330 -11.12 5.48 6.79
N GLN A 331 -11.72 4.75 7.77
CA GLN A 331 -12.34 5.43 8.89
C GLN A 331 -12.17 4.65 10.21
N ALA A 332 -11.68 5.36 11.22
CA ALA A 332 -11.39 4.76 12.52
C ALA A 332 -12.68 4.38 13.28
N VAL A 333 -13.78 5.09 13.09
CA VAL A 333 -15.04 4.81 13.73
C VAL A 333 -16.11 4.54 12.68
N ASP A 334 -16.84 3.42 12.82
CA ASP A 334 -17.92 3.04 11.91
C ASP A 334 -19.11 2.46 12.69
N SER A 335 -20.29 2.56 12.10
CA SER A 335 -21.52 1.91 12.61
C SER A 335 -21.65 0.46 12.14
N ALA A 336 -21.05 0.11 11.01
CA ALA A 336 -21.07 -1.25 10.49
C ALA A 336 -20.14 -2.17 11.27
N GLU A 337 -20.54 -3.44 11.40
CA GLU A 337 -19.74 -4.46 12.09
C GLU A 337 -18.40 -4.66 11.42
N GLY A 338 -17.32 -4.60 12.21
CA GLY A 338 -15.96 -4.89 11.75
C GLY A 338 -15.28 -3.80 10.91
N TRP A 339 -15.95 -2.77 10.46
CA TRP A 339 -15.36 -1.75 9.57
C TRP A 339 -14.40 -0.81 10.31
N GLY A 340 -14.81 -0.17 11.40
CA GLY A 340 -13.95 0.75 12.15
C GLY A 340 -12.95 0.05 13.10
N PHE A 341 -11.99 0.79 13.61
CA PHE A 341 -11.27 0.41 14.84
C PHE A 341 -12.23 0.40 16.02
N PHE A 342 -13.17 1.35 15.99
CA PHE A 342 -14.25 1.48 16.95
C PHE A 342 -15.59 1.32 16.25
N LYS A 343 -16.46 0.48 16.81
CA LYS A 343 -17.86 0.42 16.40
C LYS A 343 -18.67 1.33 17.28
N ASN A 344 -19.39 2.26 16.69
CA ASN A 344 -20.33 3.16 17.37
C ASN A 344 -21.50 3.50 16.47
N VAL A 345 -22.59 3.96 17.05
CA VAL A 345 -23.73 4.50 16.30
C VAL A 345 -23.39 5.92 15.84
N LEU A 346 -23.22 6.10 14.53
CA LEU A 346 -22.84 7.38 13.92
C LEU A 346 -24.07 8.10 13.35
N ASN A 347 -24.93 8.55 14.25
CA ASN A 347 -26.11 9.36 13.91
C ASN A 347 -26.13 10.64 14.79
N ASN A 348 -27.19 11.42 14.70
CA ASN A 348 -27.37 12.63 15.50
C ASN A 348 -27.71 12.37 16.99
N THR A 349 -27.70 11.11 17.43
CA THR A 349 -27.91 10.77 18.84
C THR A 349 -26.55 10.63 19.51
N GLN A 350 -26.27 11.48 20.48
CA GLN A 350 -25.00 11.40 21.22
C GLN A 350 -24.94 10.12 22.04
N THR A 351 -23.86 9.37 21.88
CA THR A 351 -23.57 8.19 22.69
C THR A 351 -22.09 8.15 23.07
N THR A 352 -21.79 7.78 24.30
CA THR A 352 -20.43 7.59 24.79
C THR A 352 -19.98 6.13 24.73
N SER A 353 -20.90 5.22 24.40
CA SER A 353 -20.62 3.77 24.32
C SER A 353 -20.06 3.41 22.95
N TYR A 354 -19.00 2.63 22.94
CA TYR A 354 -18.42 2.06 21.72
C TYR A 354 -17.78 0.69 22.00
N THR A 355 -17.60 -0.09 20.96
CA THR A 355 -16.83 -1.35 21.01
C THR A 355 -15.50 -1.16 20.28
N VAL A 356 -14.41 -1.69 20.85
CA VAL A 356 -13.09 -1.71 20.20
C VAL A 356 -12.94 -3.04 19.46
N ASN A 357 -12.80 -2.98 18.14
CA ASN A 357 -12.54 -4.14 17.30
C ASN A 357 -11.09 -4.62 17.45
N GLN A 358 -10.86 -5.89 17.19
CA GLN A 358 -9.52 -6.49 17.31
C GLN A 358 -8.52 -5.83 16.34
N LYS A 359 -8.98 -5.37 15.16
CA LYS A 359 -8.16 -4.64 14.19
C LYS A 359 -7.49 -3.36 14.76
N TYR A 360 -8.06 -2.73 15.79
CA TYR A 360 -7.39 -1.64 16.51
C TYR A 360 -6.04 -2.09 17.06
N TYR A 361 -6.02 -3.23 17.72
CA TYR A 361 -4.80 -3.77 18.31
C TYR A 361 -3.84 -4.30 17.24
N VAL A 362 -4.37 -4.84 16.14
CA VAL A 362 -3.56 -5.23 14.96
C VAL A 362 -2.89 -4.00 14.32
N MET A 363 -3.60 -2.86 14.18
CA MET A 363 -2.96 -1.62 13.73
C MET A 363 -1.84 -1.22 14.70
N GLY A 364 -2.05 -1.39 16.01
CA GLY A 364 -1.03 -1.13 17.02
C GLY A 364 0.23 -2.00 16.90
N ASN A 365 0.11 -3.23 16.37
CA ASN A 365 1.29 -4.07 16.07
C ASN A 365 2.24 -3.42 15.05
N TYR A 366 1.73 -2.56 14.20
CA TYR A 366 2.50 -1.79 13.21
C TYR A 366 2.82 -0.39 13.72
N SER A 367 1.80 0.43 13.97
CA SER A 367 1.92 1.87 14.16
C SER A 367 2.71 2.29 15.42
N LYS A 368 2.63 1.50 16.49
CA LYS A 368 3.37 1.80 17.74
C LYS A 368 4.86 1.51 17.63
N PHE A 369 5.26 0.60 16.76
CA PHE A 369 6.63 0.09 16.71
C PHE A 369 7.39 0.52 15.45
N ILE A 370 6.75 0.55 14.28
CA ILE A 370 7.34 1.09 13.05
C ILE A 370 6.91 2.56 12.94
N ARG A 371 7.78 3.43 13.43
CA ARG A 371 7.51 4.86 13.53
C ARG A 371 7.99 5.61 12.27
N PRO A 372 7.55 6.88 12.05
CA PRO A 372 8.12 7.72 11.02
C PRO A 372 9.66 7.75 11.09
N GLY A 373 10.31 7.64 9.93
CA GLY A 373 11.77 7.59 9.82
C GLY A 373 12.36 6.18 9.73
N TYR A 374 11.63 5.13 10.13
CA TYR A 374 12.11 3.75 10.00
C TYR A 374 12.27 3.35 8.54
N LYS A 375 13.36 2.68 8.21
CA LYS A 375 13.57 2.07 6.90
C LYS A 375 12.94 0.69 6.84
N ILE A 376 12.14 0.43 5.81
CA ILE A 376 11.73 -0.92 5.49
C ILE A 376 12.94 -1.65 4.92
N ILE A 377 13.23 -2.84 5.43
CA ILE A 377 14.39 -3.66 5.05
C ILE A 377 13.94 -5.00 4.49
N GLY A 378 14.89 -5.70 3.83
CA GLY A 378 14.65 -7.02 3.26
C GLY A 378 14.27 -8.05 4.32
N MET A 379 13.34 -8.93 3.97
CA MET A 379 12.90 -10.04 4.81
C MET A 379 12.58 -11.25 3.92
N SER A 380 13.19 -12.40 4.21
CA SER A 380 13.05 -13.61 3.38
C SER A 380 11.68 -14.29 3.52
N ASP A 381 10.92 -13.97 4.56
CA ASP A 381 9.57 -14.49 4.81
C ASP A 381 8.51 -13.51 4.29
N ALA A 382 7.53 -14.02 3.52
CA ALA A 382 6.45 -13.21 2.95
C ALA A 382 5.43 -12.72 3.99
N ASN A 383 5.35 -13.38 5.15
CA ASN A 383 4.39 -13.07 6.21
C ASN A 383 4.92 -12.08 7.25
N THR A 384 6.16 -11.62 7.10
CA THR A 384 6.81 -10.70 8.04
C THR A 384 7.20 -9.38 7.35
N LEU A 385 6.83 -8.26 7.98
CA LEU A 385 7.37 -6.93 7.66
C LEU A 385 8.57 -6.68 8.57
N ALA A 386 9.69 -6.26 7.99
CA ALA A 386 10.88 -5.88 8.74
C ALA A 386 11.19 -4.40 8.55
N ALA A 387 11.45 -3.71 9.65
CA ALA A 387 11.85 -2.31 9.65
C ALA A 387 13.07 -2.09 10.56
N TYR A 388 13.91 -1.13 10.22
CA TYR A 388 15.10 -0.80 10.97
C TYR A 388 15.25 0.71 11.13
N ASP A 389 15.51 1.14 12.36
CA ASP A 389 15.90 2.51 12.68
C ASP A 389 17.36 2.53 13.16
N ALA A 390 18.23 3.03 12.31
CA ALA A 390 19.66 3.11 12.59
C ALA A 390 19.98 4.09 13.75
N ALA A 391 19.15 5.12 13.94
CA ALA A 391 19.37 6.13 14.97
C ALA A 391 19.16 5.56 16.39
N SER A 392 18.10 4.77 16.58
CA SER A 392 17.82 4.11 17.86
C SER A 392 18.38 2.68 17.97
N GLY A 393 18.92 2.14 16.88
CA GLY A 393 19.38 0.75 16.80
C GLY A 393 18.26 -0.26 17.01
N LYS A 394 17.04 0.02 16.53
CA LYS A 394 15.88 -0.86 16.68
C LYS A 394 15.56 -1.58 15.39
N VAL A 395 15.41 -2.89 15.48
CA VAL A 395 14.79 -3.74 14.45
C VAL A 395 13.39 -4.12 14.92
N VAL A 396 12.42 -3.95 14.06
CA VAL A 396 11.01 -4.33 14.29
C VAL A 396 10.61 -5.34 13.24
N LEU A 397 10.14 -6.49 13.69
CA LEU A 397 9.60 -7.55 12.85
C LEU A 397 8.12 -7.72 13.21
N VAL A 398 7.23 -7.61 12.24
CA VAL A 398 5.78 -7.80 12.43
C VAL A 398 5.34 -8.98 11.58
N THR A 399 5.03 -10.10 12.24
CA THR A 399 4.64 -11.36 11.58
C THR A 399 3.14 -11.57 11.67
N THR A 400 2.50 -11.82 10.54
CA THR A 400 1.08 -12.18 10.42
C THR A 400 0.97 -13.68 10.15
N ASN A 401 0.33 -14.41 11.05
CA ASN A 401 -0.10 -15.78 10.78
C ASN A 401 -1.63 -15.81 10.67
N SER A 402 -2.14 -15.90 9.46
CA SER A 402 -3.57 -16.02 9.17
C SER A 402 -4.05 -17.47 9.04
N GLU A 403 -3.15 -18.43 9.20
CA GLU A 403 -3.48 -19.84 9.15
C GLU A 403 -4.12 -20.30 10.46
N SER A 404 -4.84 -21.41 10.41
CA SER A 404 -5.51 -22.00 11.57
C SER A 404 -4.56 -22.80 12.48
N THR A 405 -3.28 -22.88 12.13
CA THR A 405 -2.24 -23.63 12.85
C THR A 405 -1.08 -22.75 13.26
N ASP A 406 -0.48 -23.07 14.39
CA ASP A 406 0.75 -22.43 14.85
C ASP A 406 1.92 -22.79 13.92
N THR A 407 2.83 -21.84 13.71
CA THR A 407 4.02 -22.05 12.90
C THR A 407 5.26 -21.66 13.68
N THR A 408 6.29 -22.51 13.68
CA THR A 408 7.58 -22.17 14.29
C THR A 408 8.44 -21.41 13.30
N VAL A 409 8.90 -20.22 13.71
CA VAL A 409 9.76 -19.35 12.87
C VAL A 409 11.06 -19.09 13.61
N THR A 410 12.18 -19.35 12.95
CA THR A 410 13.51 -18.92 13.40
C THR A 410 13.85 -17.61 12.68
N TYR A 411 13.95 -16.52 13.43
CA TYR A 411 14.35 -15.22 12.91
C TYR A 411 15.87 -15.11 12.94
N ASP A 412 16.45 -14.87 11.77
CA ASP A 412 17.89 -14.73 11.57
C ASP A 412 18.25 -13.26 11.30
N LEU A 413 19.01 -12.68 12.21
CA LEU A 413 19.55 -11.31 12.15
C LEU A 413 21.06 -11.33 11.90
N SER A 414 21.63 -12.42 11.41
CA SER A 414 23.09 -12.59 11.23
C SER A 414 23.70 -11.55 10.31
N ARG A 415 22.88 -10.96 9.40
CA ARG A 415 23.31 -9.90 8.48
C ARG A 415 23.51 -8.54 9.15
N PHE A 416 23.02 -8.33 10.36
CA PHE A 416 23.39 -7.17 11.15
C PHE A 416 24.81 -7.31 11.72
N THR A 417 25.52 -6.20 11.87
CA THR A 417 26.85 -6.20 12.51
C THR A 417 26.73 -6.63 13.97
N ASN A 418 25.81 -6.03 14.70
CA ASN A 418 25.46 -6.43 16.06
C ASN A 418 23.94 -6.43 16.25
N THR A 419 23.47 -7.13 17.30
CA THR A 419 22.07 -7.06 17.79
C THR A 419 22.09 -7.13 19.32
N GLY A 420 21.01 -6.67 19.96
CA GLY A 420 20.79 -6.95 21.37
C GLY A 420 20.50 -8.44 21.63
N THR A 421 20.47 -8.81 22.89
CA THR A 421 20.34 -10.19 23.36
C THR A 421 18.89 -10.57 23.71
N SER A 422 17.93 -9.68 23.45
CA SER A 422 16.52 -9.88 23.82
C SER A 422 15.59 -9.28 22.76
N ALA A 423 14.54 -10.01 22.40
CA ALA A 423 13.42 -9.55 21.60
C ALA A 423 12.21 -9.34 22.51
N GLN A 424 11.69 -8.12 22.57
CA GLN A 424 10.40 -7.84 23.19
C GLN A 424 9.29 -8.35 22.27
N VAL A 425 8.23 -8.90 22.84
CA VAL A 425 7.16 -9.57 22.08
C VAL A 425 5.81 -8.96 22.41
N TYR A 426 5.06 -8.56 21.37
CA TYR A 426 3.70 -8.04 21.51
C TYR A 426 2.79 -8.77 20.54
N ARG A 427 1.65 -9.31 21.02
CA ARG A 427 0.77 -10.11 20.19
C ARG A 427 -0.68 -9.67 20.26
N THR A 428 -1.33 -9.73 19.10
CA THR A 428 -2.77 -9.59 18.95
C THR A 428 -3.33 -10.88 18.36
N SER A 429 -4.33 -11.44 19.04
CA SER A 429 -5.08 -12.62 18.61
C SER A 429 -6.55 -12.48 19.06
N SER A 430 -7.38 -13.47 18.86
CA SER A 430 -8.78 -13.42 19.34
C SER A 430 -8.91 -13.18 20.85
N THR A 431 -7.88 -13.49 21.64
CA THR A 431 -7.87 -13.35 23.11
C THR A 431 -6.82 -12.37 23.63
N GLU A 432 -5.89 -11.91 22.80
CA GLU A 432 -4.79 -11.03 23.17
C GLU A 432 -4.94 -9.68 22.46
N LYS A 433 -4.78 -8.59 23.19
CA LYS A 433 -5.01 -7.21 22.73
C LYS A 433 -3.71 -6.42 22.77
N LEU A 434 -2.85 -6.61 21.76
CA LEU A 434 -1.48 -6.07 21.73
C LEU A 434 -0.74 -6.38 23.03
N GLN A 435 -0.92 -7.59 23.50
CA GLN A 435 -0.42 -8.04 24.80
C GLN A 435 1.09 -8.20 24.76
N GLN A 436 1.79 -7.57 25.69
CA GLN A 436 3.20 -7.84 25.90
C GLN A 436 3.37 -9.22 26.51
N LEU A 437 4.21 -10.03 25.89
CA LEU A 437 4.55 -11.37 26.31
C LEU A 437 5.97 -11.41 26.92
N THR A 438 6.37 -12.56 27.43
CA THR A 438 7.75 -12.79 27.90
C THR A 438 8.72 -12.56 26.75
N ASN A 439 9.78 -11.80 27.02
CA ASN A 439 10.84 -11.56 26.05
C ASN A 439 11.53 -12.87 25.66
N ILE A 440 11.97 -12.94 24.41
CA ILE A 440 12.71 -14.09 23.89
C ILE A 440 14.20 -13.75 23.85
N SER A 441 15.04 -14.68 24.31
CA SER A 441 16.50 -14.54 24.22
C SER A 441 16.96 -14.59 22.77
N VAL A 442 17.78 -13.63 22.35
CA VAL A 442 18.47 -13.60 21.05
C VAL A 442 19.89 -14.12 21.28
N GLN A 443 20.22 -15.25 20.67
CA GLN A 443 21.54 -15.88 20.77
C GLN A 443 22.16 -16.01 19.38
N ASN A 444 23.43 -15.66 19.25
CA ASN A 444 24.12 -15.67 17.97
C ASN A 444 23.35 -14.94 16.84
N LYS A 445 22.68 -13.83 17.19
CA LYS A 445 21.81 -13.04 16.32
C LYS A 445 20.60 -13.79 15.77
N THR A 446 20.16 -14.85 16.45
CA THR A 446 18.96 -15.61 16.08
C THR A 446 18.04 -15.80 17.27
N PHE A 447 16.75 -15.96 17.00
CA PHE A 447 15.78 -16.44 17.99
C PHE A 447 14.66 -17.21 17.30
N THR A 448 14.07 -18.16 18.03
CA THR A 448 12.94 -18.95 17.54
C THR A 448 11.68 -18.59 18.32
N ALA A 449 10.58 -18.40 17.60
CA ALA A 449 9.29 -18.08 18.19
C ALA A 449 8.15 -18.82 17.48
N THR A 450 7.04 -18.98 18.19
CA THR A 450 5.79 -19.48 17.62
C THR A 450 4.96 -18.32 17.10
N ALA A 451 4.77 -18.26 15.79
CA ALA A 451 3.74 -17.45 15.15
C ALA A 451 2.39 -18.15 15.38
N LYS A 452 1.65 -17.71 16.40
CA LYS A 452 0.38 -18.30 16.80
C LYS A 452 -0.65 -18.21 15.67
N ALA A 453 -1.47 -19.22 15.51
CA ALA A 453 -2.59 -19.25 14.57
C ALA A 453 -3.48 -18.01 14.72
N ASN A 454 -3.95 -17.46 13.61
CA ASN A 454 -4.84 -16.30 13.56
C ASN A 454 -4.36 -15.14 14.44
N SER A 455 -3.09 -14.73 14.30
CA SER A 455 -2.51 -13.65 15.10
C SER A 455 -1.54 -12.77 14.33
N VAL A 456 -1.27 -11.59 14.90
CA VAL A 456 -0.20 -10.69 14.49
C VAL A 456 0.74 -10.52 15.68
N THR A 457 2.03 -10.78 15.46
CA THR A 457 3.04 -10.68 16.52
C THR A 457 4.16 -9.72 16.11
N THR A 458 4.47 -8.77 16.96
CA THR A 458 5.57 -7.82 16.79
C THR A 458 6.73 -8.19 17.70
N TYR A 459 7.93 -8.25 17.13
CA TYR A 459 9.19 -8.44 17.85
C TYR A 459 10.01 -7.16 17.74
N VAL A 460 10.52 -6.65 18.86
CA VAL A 460 11.37 -5.45 18.89
C VAL A 460 12.72 -5.82 19.47
N ILE A 461 13.77 -5.69 18.69
CA ILE A 461 15.15 -5.97 19.05
C ILE A 461 15.91 -4.64 19.06
N SER A 462 16.45 -4.27 20.22
CA SER A 462 17.28 -3.06 20.38
C SER A 462 18.78 -3.39 20.27
N GLY A 463 19.63 -2.35 20.10
CA GLY A 463 21.08 -2.53 20.03
C GLY A 463 21.56 -3.11 18.70
N ALA A 464 20.71 -3.07 17.66
CA ALA A 464 21.11 -3.48 16.33
C ALA A 464 21.96 -2.40 15.65
N THR A 465 23.04 -2.82 15.00
CA THR A 465 23.86 -1.95 14.15
C THR A 465 24.13 -2.65 12.81
N TYR A 466 24.21 -1.84 11.77
CA TYR A 466 24.59 -2.33 10.44
C TYR A 466 25.60 -1.36 9.81
N ASN A 467 26.81 -1.84 9.54
CA ASN A 467 27.93 -1.05 9.02
C ASN A 467 28.28 -1.42 7.56
N GLY A 468 27.47 -2.25 6.91
CA GLY A 468 27.67 -2.63 5.52
C GLY A 468 27.07 -1.64 4.51
N GLY A 469 27.37 -1.84 3.23
CA GLY A 469 26.74 -1.12 2.12
C GLY A 469 25.27 -1.54 1.92
N THR A 470 24.47 -0.69 1.26
CA THR A 470 23.06 -0.95 0.97
C THR A 470 22.83 -1.29 -0.50
N GLY A 471 21.83 -2.14 -0.78
CA GLY A 471 21.46 -2.60 -2.12
C GLY A 471 22.25 -3.83 -2.58
N TYR A 472 22.10 -4.19 -3.87
CA TYR A 472 22.94 -5.20 -4.49
C TYR A 472 24.31 -4.57 -4.80
N GLU A 473 25.38 -5.33 -4.57
CA GLU A 473 26.74 -4.84 -4.81
C GLU A 473 26.93 -4.55 -6.30
N SER A 474 27.13 -3.27 -6.62
CA SER A 474 27.38 -2.85 -7.99
C SER A 474 28.71 -3.41 -8.48
N GLY A 475 28.69 -4.06 -9.63
CA GLY A 475 29.84 -4.74 -10.21
C GLY A 475 30.00 -6.20 -9.79
N ALA A 476 29.23 -6.68 -8.80
CA ALA A 476 29.24 -8.09 -8.43
C ALA A 476 28.52 -8.97 -9.46
N LEU A 477 28.94 -10.22 -9.53
CA LEU A 477 28.40 -11.22 -10.46
C LEU A 477 27.35 -12.08 -9.75
N TYR A 478 26.27 -12.35 -10.47
CA TYR A 478 25.16 -13.17 -9.96
C TYR A 478 24.68 -14.17 -11.02
N LYS A 479 24.18 -15.32 -10.56
CA LYS A 479 23.26 -16.16 -11.33
C LYS A 479 21.84 -15.82 -10.89
N LEU A 480 20.93 -15.76 -11.85
CA LEU A 480 19.51 -15.53 -11.62
C LEU A 480 18.79 -16.86 -11.79
N ILE A 481 18.35 -17.46 -10.68
CA ILE A 481 17.71 -18.78 -10.66
C ILE A 481 16.22 -18.59 -10.49
N ASN A 482 15.43 -19.10 -11.44
CA ASN A 482 13.98 -18.99 -11.39
C ASN A 482 13.40 -19.86 -10.27
N ARG A 483 12.49 -19.28 -9.46
CA ARG A 483 11.88 -19.99 -8.33
C ARG A 483 11.03 -21.18 -8.74
N ASN A 484 10.31 -21.08 -9.88
CA ASN A 484 9.39 -22.10 -10.34
C ASN A 484 10.09 -23.33 -10.92
N SER A 485 11.10 -23.08 -11.75
CA SER A 485 11.79 -24.14 -12.51
C SER A 485 13.11 -24.58 -11.89
N GLY A 486 13.74 -23.75 -11.07
CA GLY A 486 15.11 -23.96 -10.60
C GLY A 486 16.19 -23.73 -11.67
N LEU A 487 15.81 -23.26 -12.86
CA LEU A 487 16.71 -23.04 -13.97
C LEU A 487 17.33 -21.62 -13.94
N ALA A 488 18.50 -21.48 -14.57
CA ALA A 488 19.21 -20.21 -14.64
C ALA A 488 18.74 -19.36 -15.84
N LEU A 489 18.75 -18.04 -15.67
CA LEU A 489 18.59 -17.07 -16.76
C LEU A 489 19.80 -17.15 -17.69
N ASP A 490 19.59 -17.37 -18.96
CA ASP A 490 20.61 -17.80 -19.93
C ASP A 490 20.51 -17.00 -21.24
N VAL A 491 21.64 -16.64 -21.81
CA VAL A 491 21.69 -16.15 -23.19
C VAL A 491 21.71 -17.34 -24.14
N ASN A 492 20.66 -17.49 -24.92
CA ASN A 492 20.46 -18.62 -25.83
C ASN A 492 21.68 -18.87 -26.73
N GLY A 493 22.16 -20.12 -26.70
CA GLY A 493 23.32 -20.55 -27.49
C GLY A 493 24.64 -19.87 -27.11
N ALA A 494 24.73 -19.26 -25.91
CA ALA A 494 25.89 -18.46 -25.49
C ALA A 494 26.29 -17.39 -26.53
N SER A 495 25.32 -16.85 -27.25
CA SER A 495 25.52 -15.86 -28.31
C SER A 495 26.18 -14.59 -27.79
N SER A 496 27.10 -14.02 -28.55
CA SER A 496 27.67 -12.69 -28.33
C SER A 496 26.97 -11.59 -29.14
N THR A 497 25.93 -11.92 -29.90
CA THR A 497 25.26 -11.00 -30.82
C THR A 497 24.10 -10.30 -30.13
N GLY A 498 23.94 -8.97 -30.36
CA GLY A 498 22.74 -8.24 -29.95
C GLY A 498 21.49 -8.78 -30.62
N GLY A 499 20.38 -8.85 -29.88
CA GLY A 499 19.12 -9.45 -30.32
C GLY A 499 18.99 -10.94 -30.00
N ALA A 500 20.03 -11.59 -29.47
CA ALA A 500 19.89 -12.96 -29.01
C ALA A 500 18.89 -13.05 -27.87
N THR A 501 17.99 -14.04 -27.94
CA THR A 501 16.93 -14.25 -26.96
C THR A 501 17.48 -14.69 -25.61
N ILE A 502 16.80 -14.28 -24.56
CA ILE A 502 17.07 -14.78 -23.21
C ILE A 502 16.08 -15.91 -22.93
N ILE A 503 16.60 -16.99 -22.38
CA ILE A 503 15.88 -18.22 -22.06
C ILE A 503 16.14 -18.62 -20.60
N GLN A 504 15.48 -19.64 -20.12
CA GLN A 504 15.95 -20.38 -18.95
C GLN A 504 16.67 -21.67 -19.37
N TRP A 505 17.76 -22.03 -18.70
CA TRP A 505 18.50 -23.24 -18.98
C TRP A 505 19.08 -23.88 -17.70
N ASN A 506 19.47 -25.16 -17.78
CA ASN A 506 20.16 -25.82 -16.68
C ASN A 506 21.41 -25.01 -16.26
N ASP A 507 21.57 -24.79 -14.95
CA ASP A 507 22.78 -24.11 -14.42
C ASP A 507 24.02 -24.94 -14.74
N ASN A 508 24.86 -24.44 -15.62
CA ASN A 508 26.11 -25.05 -16.03
C ASN A 508 27.33 -24.20 -15.63
N GLY A 509 27.11 -23.08 -14.94
CA GLY A 509 28.13 -22.16 -14.47
C GLY A 509 28.85 -21.35 -15.56
N ALA A 510 28.42 -21.44 -16.82
CA ALA A 510 29.04 -20.73 -17.93
C ALA A 510 28.78 -19.22 -17.91
N ALA A 511 29.64 -18.45 -18.59
CA ALA A 511 29.59 -16.99 -18.58
C ALA A 511 28.29 -16.40 -19.15
N ASN A 512 27.60 -17.12 -20.04
CA ASN A 512 26.29 -16.72 -20.58
C ASN A 512 25.13 -16.82 -19.55
N GLN A 513 25.38 -17.44 -18.39
CA GLN A 513 24.44 -17.52 -17.25
C GLN A 513 24.86 -16.64 -16.08
N GLN A 514 25.99 -15.92 -16.23
CA GLN A 514 26.48 -15.00 -15.20
C GLN A 514 26.17 -13.57 -15.61
N TRP A 515 25.68 -12.81 -14.64
CA TRP A 515 25.19 -11.46 -14.86
C TRP A 515 25.80 -10.49 -13.86
N LYS A 516 26.36 -9.40 -14.35
CA LYS A 516 26.90 -8.32 -13.55
C LYS A 516 25.82 -7.29 -13.29
N LEU A 517 25.53 -6.99 -12.04
CA LEU A 517 24.62 -5.92 -11.68
C LEU A 517 25.40 -4.60 -11.59
N GLU A 518 25.04 -3.62 -12.41
CA GLU A 518 25.65 -2.30 -12.45
C GLU A 518 24.62 -1.24 -12.06
N SER A 519 24.87 -0.49 -10.98
CA SER A 519 23.91 0.52 -10.48
C SER A 519 23.63 1.58 -11.55
N ALA A 520 22.34 1.79 -11.83
CA ALA A 520 21.82 2.84 -12.72
C ALA A 520 21.14 3.99 -11.94
N GLY A 521 21.33 4.05 -10.61
CA GLY A 521 20.74 5.03 -9.72
C GLY A 521 19.29 4.71 -9.32
N ASN A 522 18.82 5.31 -8.24
CA ASN A 522 17.45 5.18 -7.72
C ASN A 522 16.99 3.72 -7.50
N GLY A 523 17.93 2.81 -7.15
CA GLY A 523 17.63 1.40 -6.93
C GLY A 523 17.56 0.55 -8.20
N TYR A 524 17.72 1.15 -9.39
CA TYR A 524 17.78 0.42 -10.66
C TYR A 524 19.18 -0.11 -10.95
N TYR A 525 19.23 -1.21 -11.70
CA TYR A 525 20.46 -1.84 -12.18
C TYR A 525 20.37 -2.15 -13.67
N ASN A 526 21.46 -1.91 -14.38
CA ASN A 526 21.74 -2.59 -15.64
C ASN A 526 22.20 -4.00 -15.31
N ILE A 527 21.69 -4.99 -16.02
CA ILE A 527 22.03 -6.42 -15.83
C ILE A 527 22.85 -6.86 -17.05
N ARG A 528 24.18 -6.87 -16.90
CA ARG A 528 25.12 -7.16 -18.00
C ARG A 528 25.55 -8.60 -18.00
N ASN A 529 25.37 -9.26 -19.14
CA ASN A 529 25.85 -10.64 -19.32
C ASN A 529 27.40 -10.69 -19.35
N VAL A 530 27.99 -11.65 -18.63
CA VAL A 530 29.44 -11.78 -18.53
C VAL A 530 30.04 -12.31 -19.83
N GLY A 531 29.38 -13.23 -20.52
CA GLY A 531 29.87 -13.84 -21.75
C GLY A 531 29.87 -12.90 -22.95
N SER A 532 28.82 -12.11 -23.12
CA SER A 532 28.66 -11.23 -24.27
C SER A 532 29.02 -9.77 -23.99
N GLY A 533 28.99 -9.33 -22.73
CA GLY A 533 29.10 -7.92 -22.35
C GLY A 533 27.87 -7.07 -22.64
N LEU A 534 26.77 -7.66 -23.14
CA LEU A 534 25.52 -6.97 -23.50
C LEU A 534 24.55 -6.92 -22.32
N LEU A 535 23.57 -6.01 -22.37
CA LEU A 535 22.57 -5.82 -21.30
C LEU A 535 21.31 -6.66 -21.54
N LEU A 536 20.68 -7.09 -20.45
CA LEU A 536 19.31 -7.60 -20.46
C LEU A 536 18.36 -6.48 -20.90
N ASP A 537 17.63 -6.70 -21.97
CA ASP A 537 16.87 -5.68 -22.70
C ASP A 537 15.46 -6.16 -23.02
N VAL A 538 14.49 -5.27 -22.95
CA VAL A 538 13.16 -5.51 -23.51
C VAL A 538 13.16 -5.16 -24.99
N ASN A 539 12.98 -6.16 -25.84
CA ASN A 539 13.05 -6.00 -27.29
C ASN A 539 12.26 -4.78 -27.78
N SER A 540 12.95 -3.94 -28.58
CA SER A 540 12.39 -2.72 -29.18
C SER A 540 11.83 -1.69 -28.16
N GLY A 541 12.24 -1.77 -26.87
CA GLY A 541 11.72 -0.90 -25.83
C GLY A 541 10.20 -1.03 -25.60
N SER A 542 9.62 -2.17 -25.93
CA SER A 542 8.18 -2.41 -25.81
C SER A 542 7.69 -2.21 -24.38
N THR A 543 6.48 -1.65 -24.23
CA THR A 543 5.76 -1.56 -22.96
C THR A 543 4.63 -2.61 -22.84
N GLN A 544 4.50 -3.52 -23.83
CA GLN A 544 3.46 -4.52 -23.87
C GLN A 544 3.87 -5.81 -23.17
N GLY A 545 2.93 -6.44 -22.45
CA GLY A 545 3.09 -7.79 -21.93
C GLY A 545 3.32 -8.80 -23.07
N GLY A 546 4.18 -9.78 -22.84
CA GLY A 546 4.56 -10.77 -23.84
C GLY A 546 5.75 -10.36 -24.73
N ALA A 547 6.26 -9.14 -24.59
CA ALA A 547 7.47 -8.74 -25.33
C ALA A 547 8.67 -9.57 -24.86
N ALA A 548 9.43 -10.10 -25.84
CA ALA A 548 10.59 -10.93 -25.58
C ALA A 548 11.71 -10.16 -24.88
N LEU A 549 12.42 -10.83 -23.98
CA LEU A 549 13.69 -10.34 -23.47
C LEU A 549 14.83 -10.83 -24.36
N ILE A 550 15.73 -9.91 -24.64
CA ILE A 550 16.90 -10.12 -25.47
C ILE A 550 18.13 -9.59 -24.75
N GLN A 551 19.31 -9.83 -25.26
CA GLN A 551 20.47 -9.03 -24.94
C GLN A 551 20.71 -7.95 -25.99
N TRP A 552 21.11 -6.75 -25.57
CA TRP A 552 21.40 -5.66 -26.49
C TRP A 552 22.54 -4.77 -26.01
N GLN A 553 23.14 -4.01 -26.95
CA GLN A 553 24.15 -3.02 -26.60
C GLN A 553 23.57 -1.98 -25.64
N ASP A 554 24.41 -1.51 -24.71
CA ASP A 554 24.05 -0.43 -23.81
C ASP A 554 23.70 0.84 -24.60
N ASN A 555 22.46 1.28 -24.50
CA ASN A 555 21.94 2.48 -25.16
C ASN A 555 21.45 3.54 -24.16
N GLY A 556 21.64 3.30 -22.84
CA GLY A 556 21.19 4.16 -21.76
C GLY A 556 19.65 4.17 -21.57
N GLY A 557 18.93 3.32 -22.28
CA GLY A 557 17.46 3.28 -22.26
C GLY A 557 16.88 2.68 -20.99
N ASN A 558 15.70 3.15 -20.60
CA ASN A 558 14.97 2.62 -19.44
C ASN A 558 14.54 1.15 -19.62
N ASN A 559 14.42 0.67 -20.87
CA ASN A 559 14.12 -0.73 -21.19
C ASN A 559 15.25 -1.70 -20.81
N GLN A 560 16.44 -1.19 -20.46
CA GLN A 560 17.60 -1.95 -20.00
C GLN A 560 17.84 -1.86 -18.50
N GLN A 561 16.97 -1.11 -17.78
CA GLN A 561 17.11 -0.85 -16.36
C GLN A 561 16.04 -1.59 -15.55
N TRP A 562 16.47 -2.24 -14.49
CA TRP A 562 15.66 -3.18 -13.74
C TRP A 562 15.70 -2.86 -12.24
N LEU A 563 14.54 -2.79 -11.61
CA LEU A 563 14.38 -2.62 -10.17
C LEU A 563 14.18 -3.98 -9.50
N PRO A 564 15.14 -4.46 -8.69
CA PRO A 564 14.94 -5.65 -7.89
C PRO A 564 14.02 -5.36 -6.71
N ILE A 565 12.89 -6.04 -6.65
CA ILE A 565 11.89 -5.91 -5.59
C ILE A 565 11.85 -7.22 -4.80
N ASP A 566 12.13 -7.17 -3.49
CA ASP A 566 12.09 -8.35 -2.62
C ASP A 566 10.64 -8.82 -2.39
N VAL A 567 10.41 -10.10 -2.62
CA VAL A 567 9.11 -10.74 -2.49
C VAL A 567 9.20 -12.03 -1.66
N GLY A 568 9.87 -11.97 -0.51
CA GLY A 568 10.01 -13.10 0.39
C GLY A 568 11.25 -13.97 0.12
N GLY A 569 12.42 -13.32 0.04
CA GLY A 569 13.71 -13.97 -0.21
C GLY A 569 14.03 -14.23 -1.68
N TYR A 570 13.07 -13.98 -2.55
CA TYR A 570 13.23 -13.89 -3.99
C TYR A 570 13.11 -12.44 -4.44
N VAL A 571 13.48 -12.15 -5.66
CA VAL A 571 13.27 -10.83 -6.27
C VAL A 571 12.38 -10.95 -7.50
N VAL A 572 11.56 -9.97 -7.69
CA VAL A 572 10.93 -9.64 -8.97
C VAL A 572 11.78 -8.55 -9.61
N LEU A 573 12.09 -8.68 -10.88
CA LEU A 573 12.86 -7.68 -11.63
C LEU A 573 11.90 -6.84 -12.47
N ALA A 574 11.55 -5.63 -12.00
CA ALA A 574 10.62 -4.74 -12.70
C ALA A 574 11.38 -3.83 -13.69
N ASN A 575 10.95 -3.81 -14.93
CA ASN A 575 11.55 -2.97 -15.96
C ASN A 575 11.20 -1.49 -15.76
N ARG A 576 12.19 -0.61 -15.84
CA ARG A 576 11.99 0.84 -15.62
C ARG A 576 11.07 1.50 -16.65
N ASN A 577 11.07 1.01 -17.89
CA ASN A 577 10.28 1.58 -18.98
C ASN A 577 8.80 1.16 -18.93
N SER A 578 8.54 -0.12 -18.66
CA SER A 578 7.20 -0.71 -18.75
C SER A 578 6.51 -0.95 -17.40
N GLY A 579 7.29 -1.07 -16.32
CA GLY A 579 6.81 -1.56 -15.02
C GLY A 579 6.54 -3.06 -14.97
N LEU A 580 6.68 -3.77 -16.11
CA LEU A 580 6.46 -5.20 -16.20
C LEU A 580 7.68 -5.98 -15.70
N THR A 581 7.49 -7.26 -15.37
CA THR A 581 8.52 -8.07 -14.70
C THR A 581 9.10 -9.15 -15.63
N VAL A 582 10.33 -9.59 -15.34
CA VAL A 582 10.94 -10.74 -16.02
C VAL A 582 10.13 -11.98 -15.71
N ASP A 583 9.60 -12.62 -16.72
CA ASP A 583 8.68 -13.75 -16.66
C ASP A 583 9.15 -14.92 -17.52
N ILE A 584 9.05 -16.14 -17.01
CA ILE A 584 9.19 -17.33 -17.83
C ILE A 584 7.86 -17.59 -18.53
N ASN A 585 7.88 -17.48 -19.85
CA ASN A 585 6.68 -17.58 -20.69
C ASN A 585 5.84 -18.81 -20.33
N GLN A 586 4.55 -18.58 -20.06
CA GLN A 586 3.56 -19.58 -19.65
C GLN A 586 3.94 -20.39 -18.39
N GLY A 587 4.85 -19.89 -17.55
CA GLY A 587 5.31 -20.60 -16.35
C GLY A 587 6.02 -21.93 -16.66
N SER A 588 6.62 -22.06 -17.84
CA SER A 588 7.26 -23.30 -18.29
C SER A 588 8.36 -23.77 -17.32
N LEU A 589 8.46 -25.08 -17.11
CA LEU A 589 9.53 -25.73 -16.35
C LEU A 589 10.66 -26.27 -17.26
N THR A 590 10.52 -26.11 -18.57
CA THR A 590 11.42 -26.72 -19.56
C THR A 590 12.61 -25.84 -19.84
N ALA A 591 13.82 -26.42 -19.89
CA ALA A 591 15.02 -25.74 -20.37
C ALA A 591 14.83 -25.31 -21.83
N GLY A 592 15.24 -24.09 -22.17
CA GLY A 592 15.03 -23.47 -23.47
C GLY A 592 13.75 -22.63 -23.58
N ALA A 593 12.91 -22.61 -22.55
CA ALA A 593 11.75 -21.72 -22.54
C ALA A 593 12.17 -20.26 -22.55
N SER A 594 11.48 -19.45 -23.39
CA SER A 594 11.78 -18.03 -23.56
C SER A 594 11.39 -17.21 -22.32
N THR A 595 12.12 -16.12 -22.11
CA THR A 595 11.74 -15.09 -21.15
C THR A 595 11.05 -13.94 -21.86
N ILE A 596 10.04 -13.41 -21.21
CA ILE A 596 9.26 -12.27 -21.66
C ILE A 596 9.15 -11.24 -20.52
N GLN A 597 8.64 -10.06 -20.81
CA GLN A 597 8.08 -9.23 -19.75
C GLN A 597 6.57 -9.47 -19.60
N TRP A 598 6.07 -9.50 -18.37
CA TRP A 598 4.65 -9.66 -18.08
C TRP A 598 4.25 -8.89 -16.82
N ALA A 599 2.93 -8.58 -16.70
CA ALA A 599 2.42 -7.98 -15.48
C ALA A 599 2.71 -8.89 -14.26
N ASP A 600 3.12 -8.30 -13.14
CA ASP A 600 3.36 -9.04 -11.91
C ASP A 600 2.05 -9.67 -11.41
N ASN A 601 1.99 -10.99 -11.42
CA ASN A 601 0.85 -11.77 -10.95
C ASN A 601 1.16 -12.55 -9.65
N GLY A 602 2.35 -12.32 -9.06
CA GLY A 602 2.84 -13.02 -7.89
C GLY A 602 3.28 -14.48 -8.14
N GLY A 603 3.31 -14.90 -9.40
CA GLY A 603 3.69 -16.25 -9.80
C GLY A 603 5.17 -16.56 -9.54
N ALA A 604 5.47 -17.81 -9.18
CA ALA A 604 6.85 -18.24 -8.95
C ALA A 604 7.73 -18.14 -10.20
N ASN A 605 7.15 -18.18 -11.39
CA ASN A 605 7.82 -18.00 -12.68
C ASN A 605 8.36 -16.57 -12.92
N GLN A 606 7.93 -15.60 -12.12
CA GLN A 606 8.39 -14.21 -12.12
C GLN A 606 9.39 -13.92 -10.99
N GLN A 607 9.69 -14.91 -10.13
CA GLN A 607 10.50 -14.74 -8.93
C GLN A 607 11.85 -15.41 -9.11
N TRP A 608 12.92 -14.72 -8.71
CA TRP A 608 14.29 -15.08 -8.98
C TRP A 608 15.17 -15.04 -7.71
N SER A 609 16.00 -16.04 -7.53
CA SER A 609 17.11 -15.98 -6.56
C SER A 609 18.33 -15.37 -7.25
N LEU A 610 18.87 -14.30 -6.68
CA LEU A 610 20.16 -13.73 -7.09
C LEU A 610 21.26 -14.42 -6.27
N VAL A 611 21.90 -15.38 -6.89
CA VAL A 611 23.00 -16.17 -6.27
C VAL A 611 24.32 -15.54 -6.66
N LYS A 612 25.04 -14.95 -5.69
CA LYS A 612 26.34 -14.31 -5.94
C LYS A 612 27.35 -15.36 -6.41
N VAL A 613 28.08 -15.06 -7.47
CA VAL A 613 29.20 -15.86 -7.96
C VAL A 613 30.45 -15.36 -7.27
N ASN A 614 31.20 -16.28 -6.62
CA ASN A 614 32.44 -15.98 -5.91
C ASN A 614 33.63 -15.92 -6.85
#